data_0604deb326be15b83b53345259b99022
#
_entry.id   0604deb326be15b83b53345259b99022
#
_cell.length_a   1.000
_cell.length_b   1.000
_cell.length_c   1.000
_cell.angle_alpha   90.00
_cell.angle_beta   90.00
_cell.angle_gamma   90.00
#
_symmetry.space_group_name_H-M   'P 1'
#
loop_
_entity.id
_entity.type
_entity.pdbx_description
1 polymer ?
#
loop_
_entity_poly.entity_id
_entity_poly.type
_entity_poly.pdbx_seq_one_letter_code
_entity_poly.pdbx_strand_id
1 'polypeptide(L)'
;MEFSTEKLSGNKVKITFTVASADFDAAMQKAYLKTRGRLNVPGFRKGKAPRKLIESMYGEGVFYDEALDAVFPDAYQEAVTKSDLHPVDRPELDVQQIGSGQELKFTAEVFVLPDVTLGDYKSLKAVKHVHDVSEEQIEHRITHDVEKATTEQEVTARAAAAGDIVKIDYLGTVDGVPFEGGKAEDQRLELGSNSFIPGFEEQVIGMEAGQEKDLNVTFPAEYHAQELAGRPAVFHVKLNSVTERVKPELDDEFAADVSPYATFAEYKDSIVKELTELRDRNADVSLENDLVQQAVDQADCDIPDAMVKDELENTYRNWRMRLAYQGISAEDFMRYTGQTEEQVREMMKPEAANNVKTQLVLDAIAKAENFQPAQEAIDHEITEHAKQMNREADKYKEGLTERQLAYYKDLATSRMVINLLKETAQITLHEGPAHDDDAIDVEEIAQQVEEALPEDDTEETAASRETAKTAKPRARKAAAKGEDKAEGEA
;
A
#
# COMPACT_ATOMS: atom_id res chain seq x y z
N MET A 1 -33.54 -25.15 18.99
CA MET A 1 -33.79 -24.62 17.64
C MET A 1 -33.60 -25.71 16.62
N GLU A 2 -34.42 -25.74 15.56
CA GLU A 2 -34.24 -26.63 14.43
C GLU A 2 -33.76 -25.84 13.24
N PHE A 3 -32.84 -26.41 12.46
CA PHE A 3 -32.41 -25.83 11.20
C PHE A 3 -32.20 -26.92 10.15
N SER A 4 -32.29 -26.56 8.88
CA SER A 4 -31.94 -27.38 7.74
C SER A 4 -31.11 -26.62 6.75
N THR A 5 -30.16 -27.28 6.10
CA THR A 5 -29.27 -26.67 5.11
C THR A 5 -29.55 -27.25 3.73
N GLU A 6 -29.58 -26.36 2.72
CA GLU A 6 -29.74 -26.72 1.32
C GLU A 6 -28.64 -26.03 0.51
N LYS A 7 -27.88 -26.82 -0.27
CA LYS A 7 -26.90 -26.25 -1.20
C LYS A 7 -27.63 -25.69 -2.43
N LEU A 8 -27.37 -24.44 -2.74
CA LEU A 8 -27.80 -23.77 -3.95
C LEU A 8 -26.66 -23.76 -5.00
N SER A 9 -26.89 -23.13 -6.14
CA SER A 9 -25.85 -22.95 -7.16
C SER A 9 -24.81 -21.92 -6.74
N GLY A 10 -23.56 -22.04 -7.24
CA GLY A 10 -22.50 -21.03 -7.05
C GLY A 10 -22.01 -20.90 -5.61
N ASN A 11 -21.81 -22.02 -4.90
CA ASN A 11 -21.34 -22.06 -3.50
C ASN A 11 -22.20 -21.26 -2.50
N LYS A 12 -23.47 -21.07 -2.83
CA LYS A 12 -24.47 -20.47 -1.93
C LYS A 12 -25.21 -21.55 -1.16
N VAL A 13 -25.33 -21.38 0.15
CA VAL A 13 -26.08 -22.28 1.03
C VAL A 13 -27.24 -21.54 1.63
N LYS A 14 -28.41 -22.13 1.58
CA LYS A 14 -29.62 -21.66 2.26
C LYS A 14 -29.81 -22.44 3.55
N ILE A 15 -29.86 -21.72 4.66
CA ILE A 15 -30.12 -22.26 5.97
C ILE A 15 -31.53 -21.81 6.38
N THR A 16 -32.42 -22.78 6.62
CA THR A 16 -33.77 -22.52 7.08
C THR A 16 -33.84 -22.75 8.59
N PHE A 17 -34.26 -21.78 9.33
CA PHE A 17 -34.38 -21.80 10.78
C PHE A 17 -35.84 -21.88 11.21
N THR A 18 -36.11 -22.69 12.22
CA THR A 18 -37.39 -22.75 12.91
C THR A 18 -37.14 -22.57 14.43
N VAL A 19 -37.62 -21.48 14.96
CA VAL A 19 -37.50 -21.12 16.39
C VAL A 19 -38.84 -21.29 17.06
N ALA A 20 -38.89 -22.07 18.11
CA ALA A 20 -40.13 -22.34 18.84
C ALA A 20 -40.74 -21.03 19.38
N SER A 21 -42.07 -20.96 19.43
CA SER A 21 -42.80 -19.75 19.88
C SER A 21 -42.37 -19.28 21.27
N ALA A 22 -42.07 -20.20 22.19
CA ALA A 22 -41.61 -19.87 23.54
C ALA A 22 -40.23 -19.13 23.54
N ASP A 23 -39.28 -19.58 22.71
CA ASP A 23 -37.96 -18.96 22.56
C ASP A 23 -38.06 -17.58 21.89
N PHE A 24 -38.92 -17.47 20.89
CA PHE A 24 -39.18 -16.18 20.23
C PHE A 24 -39.88 -15.19 21.15
N ASP A 25 -40.86 -15.62 21.96
CA ASP A 25 -41.52 -14.75 22.95
C ASP A 25 -40.52 -14.27 24.03
N ALA A 26 -39.54 -15.09 24.41
CA ALA A 26 -38.47 -14.70 25.30
C ALA A 26 -37.55 -13.64 24.65
N ALA A 27 -37.24 -13.78 23.36
CA ALA A 27 -36.49 -12.80 22.58
C ALA A 27 -37.26 -11.48 22.44
N MET A 28 -38.56 -11.54 22.16
CA MET A 28 -39.46 -10.38 22.13
C MET A 28 -39.50 -9.65 23.47
N GLN A 29 -39.42 -10.37 24.58
CA GLN A 29 -39.34 -9.76 25.91
C GLN A 29 -38.00 -9.04 26.13
N LYS A 30 -36.89 -9.62 25.65
CA LYS A 30 -35.57 -8.95 25.68
C LYS A 30 -35.58 -7.69 24.80
N ALA A 31 -36.12 -7.78 23.58
CA ALA A 31 -36.27 -6.67 22.65
C ALA A 31 -37.10 -5.52 23.26
N TYR A 32 -38.23 -5.82 23.88
CA TYR A 32 -39.01 -4.85 24.63
C TYR A 32 -38.19 -4.16 25.71
N LEU A 33 -37.47 -4.90 26.54
CA LEU A 33 -36.66 -4.30 27.64
C LEU A 33 -35.57 -3.35 27.10
N LYS A 34 -34.97 -3.68 25.96
CA LYS A 34 -33.93 -2.88 25.31
C LYS A 34 -34.51 -1.62 24.65
N THR A 35 -35.67 -1.76 23.99
CA THR A 35 -36.24 -0.70 23.13
C THR A 35 -37.23 0.22 23.84
N ARG A 36 -37.92 -0.24 24.94
CA ARG A 36 -38.93 0.53 25.64
C ARG A 36 -38.53 1.95 26.08
N GLY A 37 -37.22 2.14 26.33
CA GLY A 37 -36.66 3.46 26.70
C GLY A 37 -36.60 4.46 25.54
N ARG A 38 -36.74 4.01 24.30
CA ARG A 38 -36.72 4.85 23.09
C ARG A 38 -38.12 5.26 22.63
N LEU A 39 -39.15 4.51 23.03
CA LEU A 39 -40.53 4.71 22.60
C LEU A 39 -41.26 5.67 23.54
N ASN A 40 -42.05 6.57 22.95
CA ASN A 40 -42.82 7.54 23.70
C ASN A 40 -44.33 7.15 23.69
N VAL A 41 -44.84 6.77 24.85
CA VAL A 41 -46.24 6.32 24.99
C VAL A 41 -46.97 7.36 25.84
N PRO A 42 -48.02 8.01 25.26
CA PRO A 42 -48.83 8.98 26.01
C PRO A 42 -49.39 8.41 27.30
N GLY A 43 -49.29 9.16 28.40
CA GLY A 43 -49.76 8.73 29.73
C GLY A 43 -48.75 7.87 30.51
N PHE A 44 -47.62 7.54 29.95
CA PHE A 44 -46.56 6.76 30.67
C PHE A 44 -45.23 7.51 30.67
N ARG A 45 -44.52 7.39 31.80
CA ARG A 45 -43.14 7.83 31.86
C ARG A 45 -42.31 6.97 30.91
N LYS A 46 -41.39 7.58 30.16
CA LYS A 46 -40.49 6.93 29.17
C LYS A 46 -39.87 5.66 29.76
N GLY A 47 -40.02 4.53 29.08
CA GLY A 47 -39.52 3.21 29.46
C GLY A 47 -40.38 2.49 30.52
N LYS A 48 -41.58 2.97 30.90
CA LYS A 48 -42.45 2.33 31.89
C LYS A 48 -43.77 1.83 31.32
N ALA A 49 -44.02 2.02 30.04
CA ALA A 49 -45.21 1.48 29.37
C ALA A 49 -45.12 -0.07 29.26
N PRO A 50 -46.17 -0.83 29.52
CA PRO A 50 -46.20 -2.28 29.34
C PRO A 50 -46.05 -2.69 27.88
N ARG A 51 -45.43 -3.86 27.57
CA ARG A 51 -45.22 -4.40 26.22
C ARG A 51 -46.51 -4.38 25.39
N LYS A 52 -47.59 -4.97 25.91
CA LYS A 52 -48.89 -5.08 25.20
C LYS A 52 -49.47 -3.71 24.78
N LEU A 53 -49.23 -2.67 25.54
CA LEU A 53 -49.71 -1.34 25.23
C LEU A 53 -48.85 -0.72 24.09
N ILE A 54 -47.55 -0.95 24.09
CA ILE A 54 -46.66 -0.49 23.01
C ILE A 54 -47.06 -1.21 21.70
N GLU A 55 -47.24 -2.51 21.74
CA GLU A 55 -47.67 -3.33 20.59
C GLU A 55 -49.02 -2.87 20.05
N SER A 56 -49.94 -2.53 20.94
CA SER A 56 -51.27 -1.98 20.51
C SER A 56 -51.17 -0.62 19.83
N MET A 57 -50.23 0.22 20.19
CA MET A 57 -50.05 1.57 19.66
C MET A 57 -49.16 1.66 18.42
N TYR A 58 -48.11 0.90 18.40
CA TYR A 58 -47.09 0.93 17.34
C TYR A 58 -47.17 -0.27 16.40
N GLY A 59 -48.03 -1.24 16.68
CA GLY A 59 -48.14 -2.50 15.99
C GLY A 59 -47.28 -3.60 16.63
N GLU A 60 -47.64 -4.86 16.44
CA GLU A 60 -46.93 -6.02 17.02
C GLU A 60 -45.49 -6.12 16.52
N GLY A 61 -45.24 -5.63 15.30
CA GLY A 61 -43.94 -5.64 14.64
C GLY A 61 -42.88 -4.72 15.24
N VAL A 62 -43.24 -3.83 16.19
CA VAL A 62 -42.31 -2.82 16.74
C VAL A 62 -41.06 -3.44 17.42
N PHE A 63 -41.13 -4.69 17.79
CA PHE A 63 -40.03 -5.43 18.46
C PHE A 63 -39.44 -6.55 17.61
N TYR A 64 -39.97 -6.81 16.38
CA TYR A 64 -39.58 -7.96 15.59
C TYR A 64 -38.13 -7.92 15.15
N ASP A 65 -37.68 -6.78 14.63
CA ASP A 65 -36.29 -6.62 14.18
C ASP A 65 -35.31 -6.84 15.34
N GLU A 66 -35.55 -6.19 16.47
CA GLU A 66 -34.68 -6.33 17.66
C GLU A 66 -34.74 -7.74 18.27
N ALA A 67 -35.89 -8.45 18.16
CA ALA A 67 -36.02 -9.83 18.61
C ALA A 67 -35.29 -10.80 17.65
N LEU A 68 -35.37 -10.56 16.34
CA LEU A 68 -34.60 -11.33 15.34
C LEU A 68 -33.11 -11.12 15.55
N ASP A 69 -32.66 -9.87 15.71
CA ASP A 69 -31.25 -9.54 16.01
C ASP A 69 -30.73 -10.22 17.29
N ALA A 70 -31.62 -10.47 18.26
CA ALA A 70 -31.25 -11.16 19.50
C ALA A 70 -31.18 -12.69 19.37
N VAL A 71 -31.88 -13.29 18.38
CA VAL A 71 -31.94 -14.75 18.17
C VAL A 71 -30.97 -15.20 17.07
N PHE A 72 -30.82 -14.39 16.04
CA PHE A 72 -30.10 -14.77 14.83
C PHE A 72 -28.64 -15.16 15.08
N PRO A 73 -27.80 -14.38 15.83
CA PRO A 73 -26.38 -14.71 16.01
C PRO A 73 -26.14 -16.10 16.59
N ASP A 74 -26.90 -16.45 17.65
CA ASP A 74 -26.76 -17.73 18.31
C ASP A 74 -27.23 -18.88 17.42
N ALA A 75 -28.39 -18.69 16.72
CA ALA A 75 -28.94 -19.65 15.80
C ALA A 75 -27.98 -19.93 14.61
N TYR A 76 -27.45 -18.86 14.04
CA TYR A 76 -26.54 -18.93 12.91
C TYR A 76 -25.21 -19.60 13.28
N GLN A 77 -24.61 -19.21 14.40
CA GLN A 77 -23.40 -19.83 14.91
C GLN A 77 -23.56 -21.34 15.16
N GLU A 78 -24.69 -21.73 15.73
CA GLU A 78 -25.00 -23.15 15.97
C GLU A 78 -25.14 -23.92 14.64
N ALA A 79 -25.83 -23.35 13.65
CA ALA A 79 -26.03 -23.95 12.35
C ALA A 79 -24.71 -24.09 11.57
N VAL A 80 -23.91 -23.04 11.52
CA VAL A 80 -22.58 -23.01 10.87
C VAL A 80 -21.67 -24.08 11.48
N THR A 81 -21.57 -24.12 12.82
CA THR A 81 -20.70 -25.08 13.51
C THR A 81 -21.13 -26.52 13.31
N LYS A 82 -22.44 -26.80 13.39
CA LYS A 82 -22.95 -28.18 13.23
C LYS A 82 -22.92 -28.70 11.81
N SER A 83 -22.99 -27.83 10.82
CA SER A 83 -22.96 -28.17 9.40
C SER A 83 -21.56 -28.08 8.79
N ASP A 84 -20.53 -27.75 9.57
CA ASP A 84 -19.13 -27.54 9.13
C ASP A 84 -19.04 -26.59 7.93
N LEU A 85 -19.85 -25.51 7.98
CA LEU A 85 -19.85 -24.49 6.95
C LEU A 85 -18.81 -23.42 7.25
N HIS A 86 -18.16 -22.91 6.21
CA HIS A 86 -17.21 -21.80 6.29
C HIS A 86 -17.75 -20.59 5.51
N PRO A 87 -18.60 -19.76 6.15
CA PRO A 87 -19.15 -18.57 5.50
C PRO A 87 -18.06 -17.59 5.10
N VAL A 88 -18.15 -17.06 3.89
CA VAL A 88 -17.20 -16.06 3.33
C VAL A 88 -17.84 -14.69 3.14
N ASP A 89 -19.15 -14.58 3.43
CA ASP A 89 -19.89 -13.31 3.32
C ASP A 89 -20.91 -13.19 4.46
N ARG A 90 -21.55 -12.05 4.53
CA ARG A 90 -22.67 -11.81 5.45
C ARG A 90 -23.92 -12.52 4.92
N PRO A 91 -24.66 -13.24 5.78
CA PRO A 91 -25.86 -13.90 5.34
C PRO A 91 -26.97 -12.89 4.98
N GLU A 92 -27.64 -13.15 3.88
CA GLU A 92 -28.88 -12.48 3.49
C GLU A 92 -30.06 -13.13 4.21
N LEU A 93 -30.80 -12.34 5.00
CA LEU A 93 -31.93 -12.84 5.79
C LEU A 93 -33.24 -12.59 5.09
N ASP A 94 -34.09 -13.63 5.04
CA ASP A 94 -35.48 -13.50 4.59
C ASP A 94 -36.42 -14.12 5.64
N VAL A 95 -37.40 -13.34 6.10
CA VAL A 95 -38.34 -13.75 7.15
C VAL A 95 -39.60 -14.28 6.53
N GLN A 96 -39.82 -15.58 6.66
CA GLN A 96 -40.99 -16.25 6.10
C GLN A 96 -42.23 -16.18 7.03
N GLN A 97 -42.02 -16.29 8.33
CA GLN A 97 -43.07 -16.26 9.33
C GLN A 97 -42.59 -15.59 10.61
N ILE A 98 -43.28 -14.55 11.05
CA ILE A 98 -43.00 -13.87 12.31
C ILE A 98 -44.34 -13.41 12.93
N GLY A 99 -44.53 -13.73 14.23
CA GLY A 99 -45.78 -13.34 14.93
C GLY A 99 -45.74 -13.73 16.40
N SER A 100 -46.42 -12.96 17.27
CA SER A 100 -46.50 -13.27 18.71
C SER A 100 -47.26 -14.57 18.94
N GLY A 101 -46.63 -15.50 19.70
CA GLY A 101 -47.22 -16.81 19.97
C GLY A 101 -47.15 -17.83 18.81
N GLN A 102 -46.46 -17.48 17.74
CA GLN A 102 -46.18 -18.35 16.60
C GLN A 102 -44.70 -18.72 16.54
N GLU A 103 -44.40 -19.77 15.79
CA GLU A 103 -43.01 -20.11 15.48
C GLU A 103 -42.41 -19.02 14.58
N LEU A 104 -41.17 -18.59 14.86
CA LEU A 104 -40.41 -17.76 13.96
C LEU A 104 -39.73 -18.64 12.90
N LYS A 105 -40.01 -18.35 11.62
CA LYS A 105 -39.33 -19.03 10.50
C LYS A 105 -38.63 -17.99 9.64
N PHE A 106 -37.36 -18.17 9.44
CA PHE A 106 -36.56 -17.33 8.58
C PHE A 106 -35.52 -18.16 7.84
N THR A 107 -35.00 -17.63 6.75
CA THR A 107 -33.92 -18.22 6.00
C THR A 107 -32.73 -17.29 5.98
N ALA A 108 -31.54 -17.86 6.00
CA ALA A 108 -30.29 -17.16 5.77
C ALA A 108 -29.61 -17.76 4.55
N GLU A 109 -29.37 -16.95 3.54
CA GLU A 109 -28.57 -17.36 2.38
C GLU A 109 -27.17 -16.78 2.52
N VAL A 110 -26.16 -17.62 2.37
CA VAL A 110 -24.76 -17.23 2.58
C VAL A 110 -23.85 -17.94 1.60
N PHE A 111 -22.84 -17.25 1.10
CA PHE A 111 -21.77 -17.88 0.36
C PHE A 111 -20.79 -18.56 1.32
N VAL A 112 -20.38 -19.77 0.93
CA VAL A 112 -19.43 -20.59 1.69
C VAL A 112 -18.16 -20.79 0.87
N LEU A 113 -17.09 -21.17 1.54
CA LEU A 113 -15.82 -21.48 0.91
C LEU A 113 -16.04 -22.53 -0.19
N PRO A 114 -15.53 -22.30 -1.41
CA PRO A 114 -15.72 -23.24 -2.51
C PRO A 114 -14.89 -24.51 -2.32
N ASP A 115 -15.41 -25.62 -2.83
CA ASP A 115 -14.62 -26.83 -2.97
C ASP A 115 -13.63 -26.65 -4.13
N VAL A 116 -12.35 -26.93 -3.90
CA VAL A 116 -11.27 -26.84 -4.88
C VAL A 116 -10.95 -28.24 -5.40
N THR A 117 -11.02 -28.40 -6.72
CA THR A 117 -10.54 -29.61 -7.38
C THR A 117 -9.09 -29.40 -7.81
N LEU A 118 -8.16 -30.06 -7.13
CA LEU A 118 -6.74 -29.95 -7.43
C LEU A 118 -6.36 -30.71 -8.68
N GLY A 119 -5.47 -30.12 -9.50
CA GLY A 119 -4.79 -30.80 -10.60
C GLY A 119 -3.58 -31.61 -10.12
N ASP A 120 -2.70 -31.98 -11.05
CA ASP A 120 -1.45 -32.69 -10.73
C ASP A 120 -0.34 -31.70 -10.32
N TYR A 121 -0.38 -31.25 -9.07
CA TYR A 121 0.58 -30.29 -8.52
C TYR A 121 1.94 -30.92 -8.11
N LYS A 122 2.10 -32.26 -8.23
CA LYS A 122 3.36 -32.95 -7.85
C LYS A 122 4.31 -33.20 -9.01
N SER A 123 3.89 -32.96 -10.25
CA SER A 123 4.71 -33.20 -11.45
C SER A 123 4.84 -31.96 -12.32
N LEU A 124 4.90 -30.79 -11.69
CA LEU A 124 5.09 -29.51 -12.38
C LEU A 124 6.46 -29.43 -13.05
N LYS A 125 6.57 -28.62 -14.09
CA LYS A 125 7.83 -28.37 -14.80
C LYS A 125 8.08 -26.89 -14.85
N ALA A 126 9.21 -26.46 -14.32
CA ALA A 126 9.57 -25.06 -14.30
C ALA A 126 11.01 -24.85 -14.74
N VAL A 127 11.30 -23.66 -15.22
CA VAL A 127 12.63 -23.24 -15.60
C VAL A 127 13.08 -22.16 -14.61
N LYS A 128 14.18 -22.42 -13.88
CA LYS A 128 14.81 -21.39 -13.07
C LYS A 128 15.73 -20.57 -13.96
N HIS A 129 15.36 -19.33 -14.25
CA HIS A 129 16.18 -18.41 -15.00
C HIS A 129 17.17 -17.71 -14.06
N VAL A 130 18.46 -17.86 -14.33
CA VAL A 130 19.53 -17.19 -13.60
C VAL A 130 20.35 -16.40 -14.61
N HIS A 131 20.24 -15.08 -14.57
CA HIS A 131 21.00 -14.20 -15.45
C HIS A 131 22.33 -13.82 -14.79
N ASP A 132 23.40 -13.75 -15.55
CA ASP A 132 24.68 -13.31 -15.01
C ASP A 132 24.61 -11.82 -14.58
N VAL A 133 25.30 -11.49 -13.50
CA VAL A 133 25.47 -10.09 -13.10
C VAL A 133 26.34 -9.39 -14.13
N SER A 134 25.80 -8.39 -14.81
CA SER A 134 26.52 -7.66 -15.84
C SER A 134 27.51 -6.65 -15.25
N GLU A 135 28.55 -6.31 -16.01
CA GLU A 135 29.46 -5.24 -15.61
C GLU A 135 28.73 -3.88 -15.53
N GLU A 136 27.72 -3.66 -16.36
CA GLU A 136 26.88 -2.45 -16.33
C GLU A 136 26.15 -2.28 -15.00
N GLN A 137 25.59 -3.36 -14.46
CA GLN A 137 24.92 -3.34 -13.13
C GLN A 137 25.92 -3.00 -12.01
N ILE A 138 27.13 -3.54 -12.11
CA ILE A 138 28.18 -3.24 -11.13
C ILE A 138 28.60 -1.77 -11.23
N GLU A 139 28.82 -1.27 -12.46
CA GLU A 139 29.19 0.13 -12.70
C GLU A 139 28.08 1.09 -12.28
N HIS A 140 26.83 0.76 -12.57
CA HIS A 140 25.68 1.55 -12.14
C HIS A 140 25.62 1.66 -10.60
N ARG A 141 25.82 0.54 -9.89
CA ARG A 141 25.88 0.53 -8.42
C ARG A 141 27.02 1.38 -7.87
N ILE A 142 28.20 1.28 -8.46
CA ILE A 142 29.36 2.12 -8.10
C ILE A 142 29.07 3.60 -8.39
N THR A 143 28.50 3.92 -9.55
CA THR A 143 28.16 5.30 -9.93
C THR A 143 27.19 5.93 -8.94
N HIS A 144 26.17 5.18 -8.52
CA HIS A 144 25.23 5.66 -7.50
C HIS A 144 25.93 5.97 -6.16
N ASP A 145 26.90 5.16 -5.73
CA ASP A 145 27.64 5.43 -4.50
C ASP A 145 28.63 6.61 -4.67
N VAL A 146 29.20 6.77 -5.87
CA VAL A 146 29.99 7.97 -6.24
C VAL A 146 29.13 9.23 -6.17
N GLU A 147 27.91 9.20 -6.68
CA GLU A 147 27.01 10.34 -6.63
C GLU A 147 26.66 10.73 -5.20
N LYS A 148 26.42 9.75 -4.33
CA LYS A 148 26.20 9.98 -2.90
C LYS A 148 27.41 10.55 -2.16
N ALA A 149 28.62 10.11 -2.53
CA ALA A 149 29.89 10.57 -1.95
C ALA A 149 30.42 11.86 -2.60
N THR A 150 29.79 12.32 -3.69
CA THR A 150 30.16 13.56 -4.36
C THR A 150 29.97 14.75 -3.42
N THR A 151 31.02 15.51 -3.22
CA THR A 151 31.02 16.69 -2.35
C THR A 151 30.89 17.97 -3.16
N GLU A 152 30.25 18.97 -2.58
CA GLU A 152 30.14 20.31 -3.19
C GLU A 152 31.20 21.26 -2.60
N GLN A 153 32.07 21.81 -3.43
CA GLN A 153 33.13 22.74 -3.02
C GLN A 153 32.93 24.09 -3.69
N GLU A 154 32.92 25.14 -2.91
CA GLU A 154 32.82 26.52 -3.44
C GLU A 154 34.10 26.89 -4.19
N VAL A 155 33.94 27.38 -5.40
CA VAL A 155 35.02 27.80 -6.30
C VAL A 155 35.03 29.31 -6.39
N THR A 156 36.15 29.93 -5.91
CA THR A 156 36.35 31.40 -5.97
C THR A 156 37.43 31.83 -6.95
N ALA A 157 38.22 30.88 -7.46
CA ALA A 157 39.44 31.16 -8.23
C ALA A 157 39.28 31.04 -9.75
N ARG A 158 38.12 30.57 -10.24
CA ARG A 158 37.85 30.43 -11.67
C ARG A 158 36.41 30.82 -12.02
N ALA A 159 36.19 31.11 -13.29
CA ALA A 159 34.86 31.29 -13.84
C ALA A 159 34.06 29.98 -13.84
N ALA A 160 32.72 30.12 -13.85
CA ALA A 160 31.78 29.00 -13.91
C ALA A 160 31.97 28.17 -15.20
N ALA A 161 31.98 26.86 -15.05
CA ALA A 161 32.13 25.88 -16.12
C ALA A 161 30.86 24.98 -16.25
N ALA A 162 30.75 24.26 -17.33
CA ALA A 162 29.69 23.24 -17.46
C ALA A 162 29.84 22.18 -16.38
N GLY A 163 28.73 21.78 -15.75
CA GLY A 163 28.67 20.84 -14.63
C GLY A 163 28.80 21.51 -13.25
N ASP A 164 29.13 22.81 -13.17
CA ASP A 164 29.12 23.51 -11.90
C ASP A 164 27.69 23.87 -11.48
N ILE A 165 27.47 23.90 -10.19
CA ILE A 165 26.24 24.41 -9.59
C ILE A 165 26.43 25.87 -9.25
N VAL A 166 25.60 26.73 -9.79
CA VAL A 166 25.65 28.16 -9.54
C VAL A 166 24.44 28.63 -8.74
N LYS A 167 24.63 29.66 -7.92
CA LYS A 167 23.51 30.42 -7.34
C LYS A 167 23.42 31.72 -8.06
N ILE A 168 22.27 32.01 -8.64
CA ILE A 168 22.03 33.20 -9.45
C ILE A 168 20.83 34.01 -8.95
N ASP A 169 20.91 35.32 -9.07
CA ASP A 169 19.74 36.17 -9.04
C ASP A 169 19.44 36.56 -10.48
N TYR A 170 18.20 36.51 -10.90
CA TYR A 170 17.84 36.93 -12.24
C TYR A 170 16.54 37.74 -12.27
N LEU A 171 16.48 38.64 -13.27
CA LEU A 171 15.30 39.43 -13.60
C LEU A 171 15.11 39.39 -15.13
N GLY A 172 14.09 38.64 -15.57
CA GLY A 172 13.72 38.52 -17.00
C GLY A 172 12.77 39.64 -17.43
N THR A 173 12.99 40.17 -18.60
CA THR A 173 12.13 41.17 -19.24
C THR A 173 11.90 40.82 -20.69
N VAL A 174 10.65 41.03 -21.17
CA VAL A 174 10.28 40.96 -22.58
C VAL A 174 9.85 42.35 -23.03
N ASP A 175 10.48 42.90 -24.07
CA ASP A 175 10.29 44.29 -24.53
C ASP A 175 10.51 45.34 -23.41
N GLY A 176 11.38 45.02 -22.44
CA GLY A 176 11.69 45.90 -21.31
C GLY A 176 10.69 45.86 -20.15
N VAL A 177 9.69 44.98 -20.20
CA VAL A 177 8.69 44.78 -19.14
C VAL A 177 8.95 43.45 -18.43
N PRO A 178 9.08 43.45 -17.10
CA PRO A 178 9.19 42.21 -16.33
C PRO A 178 7.93 41.35 -16.49
N PHE A 179 8.10 40.02 -16.56
CA PHE A 179 6.99 39.09 -16.64
C PHE A 179 6.93 38.21 -15.39
N GLU A 180 5.77 37.62 -15.14
CA GLU A 180 5.53 36.71 -14.02
C GLU A 180 6.39 35.45 -14.16
N GLY A 181 7.02 35.00 -13.05
CA GLY A 181 8.01 33.93 -13.08
C GLY A 181 9.39 34.31 -13.61
N GLY A 182 9.58 35.55 -14.10
CA GLY A 182 10.86 36.06 -14.62
C GLY A 182 11.85 36.55 -13.56
N LYS A 183 11.56 36.46 -12.25
CA LYS A 183 12.43 36.90 -11.18
C LYS A 183 12.66 35.81 -10.14
N ALA A 184 13.92 35.54 -9.79
CA ALA A 184 14.27 34.78 -8.60
C ALA A 184 15.57 35.32 -7.98
N GLU A 185 15.75 35.02 -6.70
CA GLU A 185 16.95 35.35 -5.91
C GLU A 185 17.51 34.06 -5.32
N ASP A 186 18.84 33.89 -5.32
CA ASP A 186 19.57 32.70 -4.85
C ASP A 186 19.10 31.36 -5.52
N GLN A 187 18.63 31.45 -6.76
CA GLN A 187 18.21 30.26 -7.51
C GLN A 187 19.42 29.35 -7.79
N ARG A 188 19.30 28.10 -7.40
CA ARG A 188 20.30 27.08 -7.69
C ARG A 188 20.10 26.56 -9.12
N LEU A 189 21.15 26.52 -9.89
CA LEU A 189 21.17 26.04 -11.27
C LEU A 189 22.42 25.21 -11.53
N GLU A 190 22.28 24.04 -12.08
CA GLU A 190 23.39 23.23 -12.62
C GLU A 190 23.61 23.58 -14.08
N LEU A 191 24.82 24.05 -14.41
CA LEU A 191 25.15 24.49 -15.78
C LEU A 191 25.34 23.29 -16.71
N GLY A 192 24.50 23.19 -17.71
CA GLY A 192 24.47 22.09 -18.68
C GLY A 192 23.33 21.08 -18.42
N SER A 193 22.50 21.33 -17.40
CA SER A 193 21.32 20.50 -17.11
C SER A 193 20.17 20.69 -18.12
N ASN A 194 20.22 21.77 -18.91
CA ASN A 194 19.13 22.22 -19.79
C ASN A 194 17.79 22.48 -19.05
N SER A 195 17.85 22.75 -17.76
CA SER A 195 16.66 23.07 -16.94
C SER A 195 16.14 24.50 -17.20
N PHE A 196 16.95 25.37 -17.79
CA PHE A 196 16.56 26.71 -18.22
C PHE A 196 16.37 26.77 -19.72
N ILE A 197 15.78 27.90 -20.19
CA ILE A 197 15.56 28.12 -21.64
C ILE A 197 16.88 28.05 -22.41
N PRO A 198 16.85 27.46 -23.63
CA PRO A 198 18.06 27.30 -24.43
C PRO A 198 18.84 28.58 -24.63
N GLY A 199 20.16 28.53 -24.46
CA GLY A 199 21.04 29.67 -24.55
C GLY A 199 21.20 30.48 -23.26
N PHE A 200 20.50 30.14 -22.17
CA PHE A 200 20.66 30.80 -20.87
C PHE A 200 21.91 30.27 -20.16
N GLU A 201 21.99 28.97 -19.91
CA GLU A 201 23.10 28.32 -19.19
C GLU A 201 24.44 28.51 -19.90
N GLU A 202 24.45 28.42 -21.22
CA GLU A 202 25.63 28.62 -22.05
C GLU A 202 26.22 30.04 -21.91
N GLN A 203 25.38 31.05 -21.68
CA GLN A 203 25.84 32.42 -21.48
C GLN A 203 26.27 32.69 -20.04
N VAL A 204 25.83 31.92 -19.07
CA VAL A 204 26.31 31.96 -17.66
C VAL A 204 27.67 31.30 -17.54
N ILE A 205 27.95 30.25 -18.36
CA ILE A 205 29.30 29.66 -18.43
C ILE A 205 30.33 30.77 -18.75
N GLY A 206 31.41 30.83 -17.99
CA GLY A 206 32.46 31.83 -18.10
C GLY A 206 32.25 33.08 -17.27
N MET A 207 31.15 33.21 -16.52
CA MET A 207 30.97 34.28 -15.53
C MET A 207 31.74 33.98 -14.24
N GLU A 208 32.19 35.01 -13.56
CA GLU A 208 32.85 34.94 -12.26
C GLU A 208 31.85 35.25 -11.12
N ALA A 209 32.08 34.72 -9.94
CA ALA A 209 31.24 35.01 -8.77
C ALA A 209 31.20 36.53 -8.49
N GLY A 210 30.01 37.08 -8.28
CA GLY A 210 29.72 38.48 -8.14
C GLY A 210 29.55 39.27 -9.43
N GLN A 211 29.73 38.65 -10.60
CA GLN A 211 29.53 39.27 -11.90
C GLN A 211 28.05 39.40 -12.26
N GLU A 212 27.70 40.55 -12.88
CA GLU A 212 26.37 40.79 -13.44
C GLU A 212 26.47 40.85 -14.96
N LYS A 213 25.50 40.28 -15.67
CA LYS A 213 25.46 40.21 -17.12
C LYS A 213 24.03 40.15 -17.63
N ASP A 214 23.79 40.83 -18.75
CA ASP A 214 22.50 40.68 -19.48
C ASP A 214 22.59 39.52 -20.46
N LEU A 215 21.74 38.54 -20.29
CA LEU A 215 21.63 37.38 -21.18
C LEU A 215 20.50 37.61 -22.17
N ASN A 216 20.77 37.42 -23.45
CA ASN A 216 19.76 37.49 -24.49
C ASN A 216 19.36 36.08 -24.93
N VAL A 217 18.14 35.73 -24.69
CA VAL A 217 17.60 34.39 -25.00
C VAL A 217 16.26 34.51 -25.70
N THR A 218 15.84 33.46 -26.38
CA THR A 218 14.53 33.40 -27.04
C THR A 218 13.76 32.21 -26.50
N PHE A 219 12.56 32.44 -26.05
CA PHE A 219 11.68 31.36 -25.59
C PHE A 219 11.40 30.37 -26.70
N PRO A 220 11.34 29.06 -26.44
CA PRO A 220 10.91 28.07 -27.41
C PRO A 220 9.52 28.39 -27.98
N ALA A 221 9.26 27.95 -29.21
CA ALA A 221 7.96 28.15 -29.84
C ALA A 221 6.81 27.40 -29.14
N GLU A 222 7.15 26.33 -28.44
CA GLU A 222 6.22 25.47 -27.67
C GLU A 222 6.33 25.69 -26.16
N TYR A 223 6.58 26.92 -25.74
CA TYR A 223 6.67 27.24 -24.33
C TYR A 223 5.29 27.27 -23.68
N HIS A 224 5.17 26.76 -22.46
CA HIS A 224 3.89 26.61 -21.71
C HIS A 224 3.12 27.94 -21.59
N ALA A 225 3.81 29.07 -21.37
CA ALA A 225 3.22 30.39 -21.36
C ALA A 225 3.11 30.94 -22.79
N GLN A 226 1.92 30.84 -23.39
CA GLN A 226 1.67 31.25 -24.79
C GLN A 226 2.03 32.71 -25.07
N GLU A 227 2.00 33.57 -24.07
CA GLU A 227 2.35 34.99 -24.19
C GLU A 227 3.86 35.21 -24.36
N LEU A 228 4.69 34.25 -23.94
CA LEU A 228 6.15 34.30 -24.00
C LEU A 228 6.70 33.48 -25.17
N ALA A 229 5.95 32.50 -25.67
CA ALA A 229 6.38 31.56 -26.71
C ALA A 229 6.96 32.31 -27.94
N GLY A 230 8.19 31.91 -28.35
CA GLY A 230 8.91 32.48 -29.49
C GLY A 230 9.39 33.92 -29.32
N ARG A 231 9.21 34.57 -28.15
CA ARG A 231 9.61 35.98 -27.96
C ARG A 231 11.03 36.09 -27.43
N PRO A 232 11.77 37.10 -27.85
CA PRO A 232 13.09 37.44 -27.28
C PRO A 232 12.92 38.03 -25.89
N ALA A 233 13.74 37.55 -24.95
CA ALA A 233 13.79 38.03 -23.57
C ALA A 233 15.23 38.44 -23.19
N VAL A 234 15.33 39.37 -22.27
CA VAL A 234 16.61 39.79 -21.69
C VAL A 234 16.56 39.50 -20.20
N PHE A 235 17.47 38.67 -19.73
CA PHE A 235 17.62 38.34 -18.32
C PHE A 235 18.84 39.06 -17.77
N HIS A 236 18.60 39.95 -16.80
CA HIS A 236 19.66 40.50 -16.00
C HIS A 236 20.04 39.51 -14.91
N VAL A 237 21.20 38.88 -15.03
CA VAL A 237 21.66 37.79 -14.16
C VAL A 237 22.85 38.24 -13.34
N LYS A 238 22.81 37.97 -12.06
CA LYS A 238 23.92 38.13 -11.12
C LYS A 238 24.34 36.77 -10.61
N LEU A 239 25.59 36.40 -10.77
CA LEU A 239 26.16 35.18 -10.28
C LEU A 239 26.65 35.35 -8.83
N ASN A 240 25.96 34.76 -7.87
CA ASN A 240 26.28 34.91 -6.44
C ASN A 240 27.43 34.00 -6.00
N SER A 241 27.39 32.71 -6.37
CA SER A 241 28.45 31.74 -6.06
C SER A 241 28.53 30.65 -7.12
N VAL A 242 29.69 30.05 -7.21
CA VAL A 242 30.00 28.89 -8.06
C VAL A 242 30.42 27.75 -7.16
N THR A 243 29.84 26.61 -7.32
CA THR A 243 30.13 25.38 -6.57
C THR A 243 30.44 24.25 -7.54
N GLU A 244 31.59 23.62 -7.37
CA GLU A 244 32.01 22.48 -8.17
C GLU A 244 31.58 21.18 -7.48
N ARG A 245 31.07 20.22 -8.26
CA ARG A 245 30.89 18.84 -7.81
C ARG A 245 32.19 18.08 -7.94
N VAL A 246 32.81 17.79 -6.80
CA VAL A 246 34.04 17.00 -6.74
C VAL A 246 33.65 15.55 -6.57
N LYS A 247 33.75 14.78 -7.66
CA LYS A 247 33.56 13.32 -7.61
C LYS A 247 34.81 12.70 -7.01
N PRO A 248 34.68 11.72 -6.08
CA PRO A 248 35.82 11.01 -5.54
C PRO A 248 36.49 10.17 -6.63
N GLU A 249 37.79 9.93 -6.51
CA GLU A 249 38.51 8.95 -7.32
C GLU A 249 38.13 7.53 -6.84
N LEU A 250 38.06 6.57 -7.78
CA LEU A 250 37.69 5.17 -7.47
C LEU A 250 38.91 4.43 -6.94
N ASP A 251 39.27 4.70 -5.70
CA ASP A 251 40.44 4.14 -5.03
C ASP A 251 40.07 3.52 -3.66
N ASP A 252 41.09 3.14 -2.90
CA ASP A 252 40.89 2.53 -1.60
C ASP A 252 40.32 3.51 -0.55
N GLU A 253 40.58 4.83 -0.70
CA GLU A 253 40.02 5.87 0.17
C GLU A 253 38.52 5.98 -0.04
N PHE A 254 38.07 6.03 -1.32
CA PHE A 254 36.65 5.98 -1.66
C PHE A 254 35.97 4.74 -1.07
N ALA A 255 36.56 3.55 -1.23
CA ALA A 255 36.00 2.32 -0.71
C ALA A 255 35.82 2.36 0.82
N ALA A 256 36.78 2.91 1.55
CA ALA A 256 36.69 3.07 2.99
C ALA A 256 35.66 4.10 3.44
N ASP A 257 35.40 5.13 2.62
CA ASP A 257 34.40 6.16 2.92
C ASP A 257 32.96 5.69 2.72
N VAL A 258 32.70 4.87 1.68
CA VAL A 258 31.36 4.44 1.32
C VAL A 258 30.98 3.06 1.86
N SER A 259 31.94 2.32 2.41
CA SER A 259 31.75 0.92 2.81
C SER A 259 32.65 0.53 3.99
N PRO A 260 32.41 -0.63 4.64
CA PRO A 260 33.29 -1.15 5.68
C PRO A 260 34.59 -1.80 5.16
N TYR A 261 34.86 -1.78 3.86
CA TYR A 261 36.01 -2.44 3.24
C TYR A 261 37.21 -1.49 3.12
N ALA A 262 38.42 -2.05 3.18
CA ALA A 262 39.62 -1.26 3.18
C ALA A 262 40.22 -1.03 1.78
N THR A 263 39.78 -1.80 0.78
CA THR A 263 40.25 -1.68 -0.60
C THR A 263 39.12 -1.65 -1.60
N PHE A 264 39.34 -0.97 -2.72
CA PHE A 264 38.36 -0.89 -3.81
C PHE A 264 38.05 -2.27 -4.41
N ALA A 265 39.02 -3.19 -4.41
CA ALA A 265 38.82 -4.55 -4.88
C ALA A 265 37.80 -5.31 -3.98
N GLU A 266 37.99 -5.25 -2.64
CA GLU A 266 37.05 -5.88 -1.68
C GLU A 266 35.66 -5.26 -1.76
N TYR A 267 35.58 -3.96 -1.94
CA TYR A 267 34.32 -3.25 -2.14
C TYR A 267 33.61 -3.73 -3.41
N LYS A 268 34.32 -3.79 -4.57
CA LYS A 268 33.75 -4.31 -5.82
C LYS A 268 33.30 -5.76 -5.69
N ASP A 269 34.09 -6.63 -5.04
CA ASP A 269 33.73 -8.01 -4.77
C ASP A 269 32.46 -8.11 -3.90
N SER A 270 32.29 -7.21 -2.95
CA SER A 270 31.09 -7.17 -2.11
C SER A 270 29.83 -6.78 -2.91
N ILE A 271 29.94 -5.84 -3.85
CA ILE A 271 28.87 -5.48 -4.77
C ILE A 271 28.49 -6.67 -5.64
N VAL A 272 29.47 -7.36 -6.23
CA VAL A 272 29.22 -8.56 -7.05
C VAL A 272 28.48 -9.61 -6.24
N LYS A 273 28.90 -9.82 -4.99
CA LYS A 273 28.25 -10.77 -4.08
C LYS A 273 26.81 -10.34 -3.76
N GLU A 274 26.58 -9.07 -3.43
CA GLU A 274 25.26 -8.53 -3.13
C GLU A 274 24.31 -8.69 -4.33
N LEU A 275 24.75 -8.32 -5.53
CA LEU A 275 23.99 -8.46 -6.76
C LEU A 275 23.71 -9.92 -7.11
N THR A 276 24.70 -10.81 -6.87
CA THR A 276 24.54 -12.26 -7.06
C THR A 276 23.48 -12.83 -6.11
N GLU A 277 23.53 -12.48 -4.83
CA GLU A 277 22.54 -12.91 -3.83
C GLU A 277 21.15 -12.34 -4.13
N LEU A 278 21.05 -11.12 -4.65
CA LEU A 278 19.80 -10.51 -5.08
C LEU A 278 19.24 -11.24 -6.29
N ARG A 279 20.06 -11.47 -7.30
CA ARG A 279 19.74 -12.26 -8.49
C ARG A 279 19.18 -13.64 -8.13
N ASP A 280 19.88 -14.36 -7.27
CA ASP A 280 19.50 -15.73 -6.88
C ASP A 280 18.15 -15.72 -6.13
N ARG A 281 17.94 -14.73 -5.26
CA ARG A 281 16.65 -14.55 -4.58
C ARG A 281 15.53 -14.23 -5.57
N ASN A 282 15.76 -13.35 -6.54
CA ASN A 282 14.77 -13.01 -7.54
C ASN A 282 14.43 -14.21 -8.42
N ALA A 283 15.44 -14.98 -8.82
CA ALA A 283 15.25 -16.22 -9.59
C ALA A 283 14.45 -17.27 -8.79
N ASP A 284 14.68 -17.37 -7.49
CA ASP A 284 13.91 -18.27 -6.61
C ASP A 284 12.47 -17.81 -6.45
N VAL A 285 12.23 -16.52 -6.26
CA VAL A 285 10.87 -15.95 -6.18
C VAL A 285 10.11 -16.14 -7.48
N SER A 286 10.77 -15.89 -8.62
CA SER A 286 10.16 -16.09 -9.94
C SER A 286 9.77 -17.56 -10.17
N LEU A 287 10.66 -18.48 -9.81
CA LEU A 287 10.40 -19.92 -9.86
C LEU A 287 9.22 -20.32 -8.96
N GLU A 288 9.17 -19.81 -7.72
CA GLU A 288 8.08 -20.06 -6.78
C GLU A 288 6.74 -19.58 -7.34
N ASN A 289 6.72 -18.38 -7.90
CA ASN A 289 5.51 -17.81 -8.51
C ASN A 289 5.05 -18.61 -9.72
N ASP A 290 5.97 -19.06 -10.59
CA ASP A 290 5.64 -19.90 -11.74
C ASP A 290 5.04 -21.24 -11.30
N LEU A 291 5.63 -21.92 -10.33
CA LEU A 291 5.12 -23.18 -9.79
C LEU A 291 3.73 -23.02 -9.15
N VAL A 292 3.54 -21.96 -8.37
CA VAL A 292 2.23 -21.65 -7.77
C VAL A 292 1.20 -21.37 -8.88
N GLN A 293 1.55 -20.55 -9.88
CA GLN A 293 0.63 -20.23 -10.97
C GLN A 293 0.24 -21.47 -11.78
N GLN A 294 1.19 -22.38 -12.07
CA GLN A 294 0.88 -23.65 -12.74
C GLN A 294 -0.07 -24.54 -11.93
N ALA A 295 0.10 -24.57 -10.59
CA ALA A 295 -0.80 -25.31 -9.72
C ALA A 295 -2.21 -24.68 -9.72
N VAL A 296 -2.29 -23.35 -9.73
CA VAL A 296 -3.54 -22.57 -9.81
C VAL A 296 -4.24 -22.78 -11.15
N ASP A 297 -3.51 -22.80 -12.27
CA ASP A 297 -4.06 -22.95 -13.61
C ASP A 297 -4.67 -24.37 -13.80
N GLN A 298 -4.06 -25.38 -13.18
CA GLN A 298 -4.55 -26.77 -13.23
C GLN A 298 -5.71 -27.04 -12.26
N ALA A 299 -5.94 -26.16 -11.31
CA ALA A 299 -7.02 -26.30 -10.33
C ALA A 299 -8.33 -25.69 -10.86
N ASP A 300 -9.44 -26.34 -10.55
CA ASP A 300 -10.79 -25.85 -10.85
C ASP A 300 -11.51 -25.49 -9.55
N CYS A 301 -12.02 -24.27 -9.48
CA CYS A 301 -12.84 -23.81 -8.38
C CYS A 301 -13.80 -22.69 -8.82
N ASP A 302 -15.03 -22.73 -8.32
CA ASP A 302 -16.06 -21.72 -8.56
C ASP A 302 -16.01 -20.67 -7.46
N ILE A 303 -15.31 -19.54 -7.73
CA ILE A 303 -15.02 -18.51 -6.73
C ILE A 303 -16.24 -17.62 -6.53
N PRO A 304 -16.77 -17.48 -5.30
CA PRO A 304 -17.84 -16.54 -5.01
C PRO A 304 -17.44 -15.09 -5.26
N ASP A 305 -18.34 -14.33 -5.91
CA ASP A 305 -18.11 -12.89 -6.17
C ASP A 305 -17.82 -12.09 -4.90
N ALA A 306 -18.35 -12.52 -3.74
CA ALA A 306 -18.08 -11.87 -2.46
C ALA A 306 -16.60 -11.90 -2.10
N MET A 307 -15.91 -13.05 -2.28
CA MET A 307 -14.47 -13.18 -2.01
C MET A 307 -13.65 -12.28 -2.93
N VAL A 308 -14.02 -12.24 -4.23
CA VAL A 308 -13.34 -11.36 -5.21
C VAL A 308 -13.51 -9.89 -4.84
N LYS A 309 -14.70 -9.49 -4.37
CA LYS A 309 -14.94 -8.10 -3.92
C LYS A 309 -14.10 -7.73 -2.71
N ASP A 310 -14.02 -8.60 -1.71
CA ASP A 310 -13.24 -8.34 -0.50
C ASP A 310 -11.74 -8.23 -0.83
N GLU A 311 -11.24 -9.10 -1.70
CA GLU A 311 -9.84 -9.05 -2.14
C GLU A 311 -9.57 -7.83 -3.03
N LEU A 312 -10.51 -7.44 -3.87
CA LEU A 312 -10.41 -6.21 -4.66
C LEU A 312 -10.26 -4.97 -3.77
N GLU A 313 -11.01 -4.90 -2.65
CA GLU A 313 -10.84 -3.81 -1.68
C GLU A 313 -9.46 -3.83 -1.02
N ASN A 314 -8.89 -5.01 -0.76
CA ASN A 314 -7.54 -5.15 -0.22
C ASN A 314 -6.49 -4.72 -1.26
N THR A 315 -6.61 -5.20 -2.50
CA THR A 315 -5.72 -4.86 -3.62
C THR A 315 -5.73 -3.35 -3.88
N TYR A 316 -6.91 -2.74 -3.94
CA TYR A 316 -7.08 -1.30 -4.12
C TYR A 316 -6.46 -0.49 -2.96
N ARG A 317 -6.65 -0.94 -1.72
CA ARG A 317 -6.03 -0.31 -0.55
C ARG A 317 -4.50 -0.38 -0.59
N ASN A 318 -3.95 -1.53 -0.96
CA ASN A 318 -2.51 -1.73 -1.09
C ASN A 318 -1.92 -0.86 -2.20
N TRP A 319 -2.61 -0.74 -3.34
CA TRP A 319 -2.24 0.16 -4.42
C TRP A 319 -2.21 1.62 -3.96
N ARG A 320 -3.24 2.09 -3.26
CA ARG A 320 -3.26 3.45 -2.69
C ARG A 320 -2.09 3.70 -1.72
N MET A 321 -1.75 2.70 -0.92
CA MET A 321 -0.59 2.82 -0.02
C MET A 321 0.71 2.92 -0.81
N ARG A 322 0.90 2.14 -1.86
CA ARG A 322 2.09 2.22 -2.73
C ARG A 322 2.23 3.61 -3.34
N LEU A 323 1.17 4.15 -3.92
CA LEU A 323 1.17 5.51 -4.46
C LEU A 323 1.53 6.55 -3.38
N ALA A 324 0.95 6.42 -2.19
CA ALA A 324 1.26 7.35 -1.08
C ALA A 324 2.73 7.30 -0.66
N TYR A 325 3.38 6.13 -0.71
CA TYR A 325 4.84 6.02 -0.47
C TYR A 325 5.67 6.74 -1.55
N GLN A 326 5.18 6.80 -2.78
CA GLN A 326 5.79 7.55 -3.88
C GLN A 326 5.44 9.06 -3.83
N GLY A 327 4.65 9.48 -2.86
CA GLY A 327 4.24 10.89 -2.70
C GLY A 327 3.07 11.30 -3.60
N ILE A 328 2.45 10.35 -4.30
CA ILE A 328 1.32 10.58 -5.21
C ILE A 328 0.02 10.20 -4.50
N SER A 329 -1.00 11.06 -4.55
CA SER A 329 -2.33 10.67 -4.09
C SER A 329 -3.07 9.87 -5.16
N ALA A 330 -3.99 8.97 -4.74
CA ALA A 330 -4.81 8.23 -5.70
C ALA A 330 -5.70 9.18 -6.53
N GLU A 331 -6.13 10.28 -5.93
CA GLU A 331 -6.91 11.32 -6.61
C GLU A 331 -6.08 12.03 -7.68
N ASP A 332 -4.82 12.35 -7.40
CA ASP A 332 -3.90 12.96 -8.37
C ASP A 332 -3.59 12.00 -9.51
N PHE A 333 -3.28 10.74 -9.19
CA PHE A 333 -3.09 9.70 -10.21
C PHE A 333 -4.30 9.60 -11.16
N MET A 334 -5.52 9.52 -10.62
CA MET A 334 -6.74 9.45 -11.42
C MET A 334 -6.96 10.72 -12.27
N ARG A 335 -6.61 11.90 -11.73
CA ARG A 335 -6.70 13.16 -12.47
C ARG A 335 -5.71 13.20 -13.65
N TYR A 336 -4.48 12.75 -13.46
CA TYR A 336 -3.45 12.73 -14.51
C TYR A 336 -3.75 11.68 -15.59
N THR A 337 -4.17 10.48 -15.18
CA THR A 337 -4.48 9.40 -16.14
C THR A 337 -5.85 9.51 -16.78
N GLY A 338 -6.72 10.40 -16.29
CA GLY A 338 -8.12 10.52 -16.74
C GLY A 338 -9.00 9.31 -16.40
N GLN A 339 -8.53 8.42 -15.51
CA GLN A 339 -9.25 7.21 -15.11
C GLN A 339 -10.20 7.52 -13.94
N THR A 340 -11.32 6.79 -13.88
CA THR A 340 -12.21 6.80 -12.71
C THR A 340 -11.84 5.71 -11.73
N GLU A 341 -12.23 5.86 -10.46
CA GLU A 341 -12.04 4.82 -9.45
C GLU A 341 -12.62 3.46 -9.87
N GLU A 342 -13.78 3.46 -10.53
CA GLU A 342 -14.42 2.26 -11.04
C GLU A 342 -13.57 1.57 -12.11
N GLN A 343 -12.97 2.34 -13.02
CA GLN A 343 -12.06 1.80 -14.05
C GLN A 343 -10.80 1.19 -13.44
N VAL A 344 -10.19 1.87 -12.47
CA VAL A 344 -9.03 1.34 -11.75
C VAL A 344 -9.38 0.04 -11.02
N ARG A 345 -10.53 -0.02 -10.35
CA ARG A 345 -11.01 -1.23 -9.67
C ARG A 345 -11.30 -2.37 -10.66
N GLU A 346 -11.91 -2.09 -11.80
CA GLU A 346 -12.19 -3.11 -12.81
C GLU A 346 -10.89 -3.67 -13.43
N MET A 347 -9.86 -2.83 -13.60
CA MET A 347 -8.53 -3.30 -14.04
C MET A 347 -7.86 -4.22 -13.01
N MET A 348 -8.11 -4.03 -11.70
CA MET A 348 -7.54 -4.85 -10.64
C MET A 348 -8.33 -6.13 -10.35
N LYS A 349 -9.57 -6.23 -10.84
CA LYS A 349 -10.45 -7.37 -10.56
C LYS A 349 -9.90 -8.72 -11.00
N PRO A 350 -9.25 -8.87 -12.18
CA PRO A 350 -8.61 -10.15 -12.56
C PRO A 350 -7.49 -10.55 -11.61
N GLU A 351 -6.67 -9.61 -11.16
CA GLU A 351 -5.61 -9.84 -10.18
C GLU A 351 -6.22 -10.30 -8.83
N ALA A 352 -7.24 -9.61 -8.34
CA ALA A 352 -7.95 -9.99 -7.12
C ALA A 352 -8.56 -11.40 -7.22
N ALA A 353 -9.16 -11.75 -8.35
CA ALA A 353 -9.70 -13.09 -8.58
C ALA A 353 -8.59 -14.16 -8.59
N ASN A 354 -7.45 -13.87 -9.21
CA ASN A 354 -6.30 -14.77 -9.20
C ASN A 354 -5.70 -14.93 -7.80
N ASN A 355 -5.60 -13.86 -7.01
CA ASN A 355 -5.12 -13.91 -5.63
C ASN A 355 -6.02 -14.80 -4.77
N VAL A 356 -7.35 -14.65 -4.88
CA VAL A 356 -8.31 -15.53 -4.18
C VAL A 356 -8.14 -16.98 -4.62
N LYS A 357 -8.04 -17.24 -5.93
CA LYS A 357 -7.84 -18.59 -6.46
C LYS A 357 -6.55 -19.19 -5.93
N THR A 358 -5.46 -18.43 -5.92
CA THR A 358 -4.17 -18.86 -5.39
C THR A 358 -4.26 -19.27 -3.93
N GLN A 359 -4.86 -18.43 -3.08
CA GLN A 359 -5.05 -18.76 -1.67
C GLN A 359 -5.86 -20.05 -1.49
N LEU A 360 -6.97 -20.18 -2.20
CA LEU A 360 -7.83 -21.38 -2.12
C LEU A 360 -7.11 -22.66 -2.55
N VAL A 361 -6.28 -22.57 -3.59
CA VAL A 361 -5.49 -23.72 -4.09
C VAL A 361 -4.41 -24.10 -3.10
N LEU A 362 -3.68 -23.12 -2.55
CA LEU A 362 -2.65 -23.39 -1.52
C LEU A 362 -3.27 -24.01 -0.27
N ASP A 363 -4.41 -23.51 0.19
CA ASP A 363 -5.14 -24.07 1.34
C ASP A 363 -5.63 -25.50 1.06
N ALA A 364 -6.13 -25.78 -0.17
CA ALA A 364 -6.55 -27.10 -0.57
C ALA A 364 -5.39 -28.11 -0.63
N ILE A 365 -4.21 -27.69 -1.14
CA ILE A 365 -3.00 -28.52 -1.13
C ILE A 365 -2.54 -28.77 0.31
N ALA A 366 -2.50 -27.74 1.15
CA ALA A 366 -2.13 -27.89 2.56
C ALA A 366 -3.03 -28.87 3.30
N LYS A 367 -4.34 -28.82 3.03
CA LYS A 367 -5.34 -29.75 3.57
C LYS A 367 -5.14 -31.17 3.04
N ALA A 368 -4.87 -31.34 1.73
CA ALA A 368 -4.62 -32.64 1.11
C ALA A 368 -3.36 -33.34 1.68
N GLU A 369 -2.32 -32.56 1.94
CA GLU A 369 -1.06 -33.06 2.52
C GLU A 369 -1.05 -33.07 4.06
N ASN A 370 -2.14 -32.63 4.71
CA ASN A 370 -2.27 -32.50 6.16
C ASN A 370 -1.17 -31.67 6.81
N PHE A 371 -0.79 -30.57 6.18
CA PHE A 371 0.27 -29.69 6.70
C PHE A 371 -0.17 -29.01 7.99
N GLN A 372 0.72 -29.05 8.97
CA GLN A 372 0.59 -28.30 10.21
C GLN A 372 1.96 -27.69 10.51
N PRO A 373 2.12 -26.37 10.40
CA PRO A 373 3.40 -25.73 10.64
C PRO A 373 3.82 -25.91 12.10
N ALA A 374 5.08 -26.30 12.30
CA ALA A 374 5.69 -26.32 13.62
C ALA A 374 5.83 -24.87 14.16
N GLN A 375 5.91 -24.72 15.49
CA GLN A 375 6.03 -23.40 16.09
C GLN A 375 7.28 -22.64 15.61
N GLU A 376 8.36 -23.36 15.33
CA GLU A 376 9.60 -22.79 14.81
C GLU A 376 9.40 -22.16 13.42
N ALA A 377 8.59 -22.75 12.56
CA ALA A 377 8.27 -22.19 11.23
C ALA A 377 7.45 -20.91 11.35
N ILE A 378 6.48 -20.87 12.26
CA ILE A 378 5.69 -19.67 12.54
C ILE A 378 6.58 -18.56 13.10
N ASP A 379 7.45 -18.89 14.04
CA ASP A 379 8.39 -17.96 14.66
C ASP A 379 9.40 -17.41 13.64
N HIS A 380 9.77 -18.21 12.65
CA HIS A 380 10.61 -17.76 11.54
C HIS A 380 9.93 -16.68 10.71
N GLU A 381 8.68 -16.89 10.29
CA GLU A 381 7.92 -15.88 9.52
C GLU A 381 7.72 -14.59 10.31
N ILE A 382 7.44 -14.68 11.62
CA ILE A 382 7.35 -13.52 12.52
C ILE A 382 8.67 -12.76 12.57
N THR A 383 9.79 -13.49 12.67
CA THR A 383 11.13 -12.90 12.76
C THR A 383 11.52 -12.20 11.46
N GLU A 384 11.26 -12.81 10.31
CA GLU A 384 11.54 -12.20 9.00
C GLU A 384 10.71 -10.93 8.80
N HIS A 385 9.43 -10.96 9.15
CA HIS A 385 8.59 -9.77 9.06
C HIS A 385 9.02 -8.66 10.04
N ALA A 386 9.42 -9.01 11.26
CA ALA A 386 9.95 -8.04 12.22
C ALA A 386 11.24 -7.37 11.73
N LYS A 387 12.14 -8.14 11.07
CA LYS A 387 13.36 -7.61 10.43
C LYS A 387 13.04 -6.61 9.32
N GLN A 388 12.08 -6.93 8.44
CA GLN A 388 11.62 -6.02 7.38
C GLN A 388 11.08 -4.70 7.93
N MET A 389 10.41 -4.76 9.09
CA MET A 389 9.91 -3.59 9.80
C MET A 389 10.96 -2.88 10.68
N ASN A 390 12.20 -3.37 10.68
CA ASN A 390 13.29 -2.89 11.53
C ASN A 390 12.92 -2.91 13.03
N ARG A 391 12.24 -4.00 13.48
CA ARG A 391 11.78 -4.22 14.84
C ARG A 391 12.46 -5.42 15.47
N GLU A 392 12.62 -5.40 16.78
CA GLU A 392 13.13 -6.54 17.56
C GLU A 392 12.08 -7.66 17.58
N ALA A 393 12.45 -8.87 17.12
CA ALA A 393 11.52 -9.98 16.89
C ALA A 393 10.75 -10.40 18.15
N ASP A 394 11.42 -10.49 19.30
CA ASP A 394 10.79 -10.93 20.55
C ASP A 394 9.71 -9.94 21.03
N LYS A 395 10.01 -8.64 20.98
CA LYS A 395 9.04 -7.58 21.32
C LYS A 395 7.88 -7.49 20.34
N TYR A 396 8.17 -7.75 19.06
CA TYR A 396 7.14 -7.78 18.04
C TYR A 396 6.18 -8.95 18.28
N LYS A 397 6.70 -10.14 18.58
CA LYS A 397 5.94 -11.34 18.87
C LYS A 397 5.02 -11.20 20.10
N GLU A 398 5.51 -10.58 21.19
CA GLU A 398 4.73 -10.33 22.40
C GLU A 398 3.51 -9.42 22.18
N GLY A 399 3.57 -8.56 21.18
CA GLY A 399 2.49 -7.62 20.82
C GLY A 399 1.44 -8.17 19.88
N LEU A 400 1.57 -9.41 19.38
CA LEU A 400 0.68 -9.99 18.39
C LEU A 400 -0.65 -10.43 19.00
N THR A 401 -1.73 -10.11 18.31
CA THR A 401 -3.07 -10.61 18.61
C THR A 401 -3.27 -12.04 18.10
N GLU A 402 -4.25 -12.77 18.61
CA GLU A 402 -4.59 -14.12 18.13
C GLU A 402 -4.85 -14.15 16.62
N ARG A 403 -5.50 -13.11 16.08
CA ARG A 403 -5.74 -12.98 14.64
C ARG A 403 -4.44 -12.84 13.84
N GLN A 404 -3.47 -12.10 14.35
CA GLN A 404 -2.16 -11.94 13.70
C GLN A 404 -1.34 -13.23 13.79
N LEU A 405 -1.42 -13.96 14.90
CA LEU A 405 -0.78 -15.27 15.03
C LEU A 405 -1.39 -16.29 14.05
N ALA A 406 -2.72 -16.28 13.85
CA ALA A 406 -3.38 -17.09 12.83
C ALA A 406 -2.85 -16.76 11.42
N TYR A 407 -2.71 -15.47 11.09
CA TYR A 407 -2.12 -15.04 9.82
C TYR A 407 -0.70 -15.59 9.59
N TYR A 408 0.19 -15.55 10.61
CA TYR A 408 1.53 -16.12 10.47
C TYR A 408 1.52 -17.64 10.36
N LYS A 409 0.54 -18.30 10.99
CA LYS A 409 0.34 -19.74 10.82
C LYS A 409 -0.05 -20.08 9.38
N ASP A 410 -0.96 -19.31 8.79
CA ASP A 410 -1.39 -19.49 7.41
C ASP A 410 -0.22 -19.21 6.45
N LEU A 411 0.57 -18.17 6.70
CA LEU A 411 1.77 -17.86 5.93
C LEU A 411 2.81 -18.99 5.97
N ALA A 412 3.09 -19.52 7.16
CA ALA A 412 3.98 -20.66 7.32
C ALA A 412 3.45 -21.92 6.62
N THR A 413 2.12 -22.13 6.63
CA THR A 413 1.49 -23.24 5.91
C THR A 413 1.66 -23.07 4.40
N SER A 414 1.40 -21.88 3.86
CA SER A 414 1.62 -21.57 2.44
C SER A 414 3.08 -21.77 2.03
N ARG A 415 4.03 -21.39 2.89
CA ARG A 415 5.48 -21.64 2.66
C ARG A 415 5.78 -23.13 2.58
N MET A 416 5.16 -23.97 3.42
CA MET A 416 5.31 -25.44 3.34
C MET A 416 4.80 -25.99 2.00
N VAL A 417 3.68 -25.46 1.50
CA VAL A 417 3.14 -25.86 0.20
C VAL A 417 4.09 -25.46 -0.93
N ILE A 418 4.59 -24.22 -0.93
CA ILE A 418 5.56 -23.75 -1.94
C ILE A 418 6.82 -24.61 -1.94
N ASN A 419 7.33 -24.97 -0.76
CA ASN A 419 8.48 -25.87 -0.64
C ASN A 419 8.17 -27.26 -1.21
N LEU A 420 6.99 -27.81 -0.94
CA LEU A 420 6.56 -29.09 -1.56
C LEU A 420 6.54 -28.98 -3.08
N LEU A 421 5.97 -27.91 -3.64
CA LEU A 421 5.94 -27.70 -5.08
C LEU A 421 7.35 -27.66 -5.67
N LYS A 422 8.29 -26.95 -5.01
CA LYS A 422 9.70 -26.92 -5.41
C LYS A 422 10.40 -28.28 -5.34
N GLU A 423 10.14 -29.06 -4.29
CA GLU A 423 10.75 -30.37 -4.09
C GLU A 423 10.25 -31.44 -5.07
N THR A 424 8.97 -31.32 -5.49
CA THR A 424 8.34 -32.30 -6.38
C THR A 424 8.42 -31.93 -7.86
N ALA A 425 8.69 -30.65 -8.17
CA ALA A 425 8.79 -30.16 -9.54
C ALA A 425 10.06 -30.62 -10.26
N GLN A 426 9.96 -30.77 -11.59
CA GLN A 426 11.10 -30.95 -12.47
C GLN A 426 11.66 -29.56 -12.85
N ILE A 427 12.67 -29.10 -12.10
CA ILE A 427 13.26 -27.80 -12.31
C ILE A 427 14.45 -27.93 -13.27
N THR A 428 14.44 -27.14 -14.35
CA THR A 428 15.57 -27.00 -15.27
C THR A 428 16.24 -25.65 -15.04
N LEU A 429 17.54 -25.65 -14.82
CA LEU A 429 18.32 -24.41 -14.71
C LEU A 429 18.59 -23.86 -16.11
N HIS A 430 18.30 -22.61 -16.34
CA HIS A 430 18.67 -21.87 -17.54
C HIS A 430 19.56 -20.70 -17.13
N GLU A 431 20.85 -20.82 -17.48
CA GLU A 431 21.83 -19.75 -17.30
C GLU A 431 21.93 -18.99 -18.63
N GLY A 432 21.83 -17.69 -18.62
CA GLY A 432 21.88 -16.87 -19.82
C GLY A 432 22.32 -15.44 -19.52
N PRO A 433 22.74 -14.68 -20.56
CA PRO A 433 22.99 -13.25 -20.38
C PRO A 433 21.69 -12.55 -19.94
N ALA A 434 21.84 -11.49 -19.16
CA ALA A 434 20.71 -10.64 -18.78
C ALA A 434 19.94 -10.23 -20.04
N HIS A 435 18.65 -10.50 -20.08
CA HIS A 435 17.77 -9.92 -21.09
C HIS A 435 17.33 -8.55 -20.60
N ASP A 436 17.40 -7.54 -21.46
CA ASP A 436 16.97 -6.16 -21.16
C ASP A 436 15.50 -6.05 -20.75
N ASP A 437 14.69 -7.10 -20.97
CA ASP A 437 13.26 -7.14 -20.65
C ASP A 437 12.94 -7.53 -19.17
N ASP A 438 13.92 -8.02 -18.40
CA ASP A 438 13.67 -8.48 -17.01
C ASP A 438 13.98 -7.41 -15.93
N ALA A 439 14.56 -6.30 -16.33
CA ALA A 439 14.67 -5.12 -15.46
C ALA A 439 13.37 -4.32 -15.58
N ILE A 440 12.41 -4.65 -14.73
CA ILE A 440 11.37 -3.65 -14.39
C ILE A 440 12.13 -2.55 -13.65
N ASP A 441 12.65 -1.60 -14.42
CA ASP A 441 13.33 -0.43 -13.88
C ASP A 441 12.27 0.45 -13.23
N VAL A 442 12.23 0.35 -11.90
CA VAL A 442 11.32 1.18 -11.09
C VAL A 442 11.65 2.68 -11.30
N GLU A 443 12.89 2.98 -11.70
CA GLU A 443 13.34 4.32 -12.09
C GLU A 443 12.82 4.72 -13.48
N GLU A 444 12.70 3.80 -14.44
CA GLU A 444 12.12 4.08 -15.77
C GLU A 444 10.61 4.38 -15.65
N ILE A 445 9.90 3.68 -14.75
CA ILE A 445 8.50 4.03 -14.43
C ILE A 445 8.43 5.37 -13.69
N ALA A 446 9.37 5.66 -12.81
CA ALA A 446 9.43 6.96 -12.12
C ALA A 446 9.78 8.09 -13.09
N GLN A 447 10.71 7.89 -14.03
CA GLN A 447 11.06 8.86 -15.08
C GLN A 447 9.91 9.05 -16.07
N GLN A 448 9.23 7.99 -16.51
CA GLN A 448 8.06 8.10 -17.39
C GLN A 448 6.88 8.81 -16.71
N VAL A 449 6.76 8.69 -15.38
CA VAL A 449 5.78 9.46 -14.58
C VAL A 449 6.24 10.90 -14.40
N GLU A 450 7.54 11.15 -14.25
CA GLU A 450 8.12 12.49 -14.11
C GLU A 450 8.11 13.27 -15.43
N GLU A 451 8.35 12.62 -16.58
CA GLU A 451 8.18 13.20 -17.92
C GLU A 451 6.70 13.39 -18.32
N ALA A 452 5.80 12.57 -17.76
CA ALA A 452 4.36 12.70 -18.01
C ALA A 452 3.67 13.72 -17.10
N LEU A 453 4.35 14.21 -16.07
CA LEU A 453 3.85 15.29 -15.22
C LEU A 453 4.04 16.62 -15.98
N PRO A 454 2.97 17.35 -16.35
CA PRO A 454 3.14 18.73 -16.76
C PRO A 454 3.76 19.49 -15.59
N GLU A 455 4.80 20.25 -15.84
CA GLU A 455 5.35 21.20 -14.88
C GLU A 455 4.24 22.15 -14.45
N ASP A 456 3.62 21.85 -13.30
CA ASP A 456 2.48 22.62 -12.83
C ASP A 456 2.86 23.45 -11.60
N ASP A 457 2.51 24.69 -11.71
CA ASP A 457 2.41 25.78 -10.74
C ASP A 457 2.79 25.43 -9.27
N THR A 458 4.07 25.64 -8.96
CA THR A 458 4.65 25.44 -7.63
C THR A 458 4.34 26.55 -6.62
N GLU A 459 3.40 27.47 -6.87
CA GLU A 459 3.10 28.54 -5.91
C GLU A 459 2.14 28.13 -4.77
N GLU A 460 1.27 27.15 -4.96
CA GLU A 460 0.32 26.77 -3.90
C GLU A 460 0.90 25.76 -2.88
N THR A 461 1.92 24.98 -3.26
CA THR A 461 2.55 24.00 -2.37
C THR A 461 3.62 24.61 -1.45
N ALA A 462 4.24 25.70 -1.83
CA ALA A 462 5.22 26.41 -0.99
C ALA A 462 4.53 27.09 0.22
N ALA A 463 3.35 27.67 0.03
CA ALA A 463 2.57 28.29 1.10
C ALA A 463 2.06 27.28 2.13
N SER A 464 1.76 26.05 1.72
CA SER A 464 1.31 24.97 2.61
C SER A 464 2.45 24.37 3.45
N ARG A 465 3.68 24.41 2.96
CA ARG A 465 4.87 23.92 3.68
C ARG A 465 5.40 24.95 4.71
N GLU A 466 5.21 26.22 4.46
CA GLU A 466 5.65 27.29 5.39
C GLU A 466 4.73 27.41 6.61
N THR A 467 3.42 27.15 6.46
CA THR A 467 2.47 27.13 7.58
C THR A 467 2.65 25.94 8.51
N ALA A 468 3.20 24.81 8.03
CA ALA A 468 3.49 23.64 8.85
C ALA A 468 4.77 23.80 9.71
N LYS A 469 5.73 24.66 9.32
CA LYS A 469 6.98 24.87 10.06
C LYS A 469 6.89 25.91 11.19
N THR A 470 5.81 26.69 11.27
CA THR A 470 5.65 27.76 12.27
C THR A 470 4.72 27.41 13.44
N ALA A 471 4.13 26.24 13.47
CA ALA A 471 3.33 25.76 14.60
C ALA A 471 4.23 25.26 15.74
N LYS A 472 4.72 26.16 16.58
CA LYS A 472 5.32 25.80 17.87
C LYS A 472 4.29 25.11 18.77
N PRO A 473 4.65 24.01 19.45
CA PRO A 473 3.74 23.34 20.39
C PRO A 473 3.43 24.28 21.56
N ARG A 474 2.18 24.64 21.73
CA ARG A 474 1.68 25.35 22.92
C ARG A 474 1.81 24.43 24.13
N ALA A 475 2.75 24.74 25.00
CA ALA A 475 2.87 24.13 26.33
C ALA A 475 1.57 24.33 27.11
N ARG A 476 0.91 23.24 27.48
CA ARG A 476 -0.17 23.23 28.47
C ARG A 476 0.43 23.56 29.83
N LYS A 477 0.18 24.76 30.31
CA LYS A 477 0.43 25.19 31.67
C LYS A 477 -0.48 24.39 32.61
N ALA A 478 0.10 23.53 33.43
CA ALA A 478 -0.54 22.95 34.59
C ALA A 478 -0.82 24.08 35.60
N ALA A 479 -2.08 24.25 35.94
CA ALA A 479 -2.48 25.11 37.05
C ALA A 479 -2.38 24.31 38.33
N ALA A 480 -1.35 24.59 39.10
CA ALA A 480 -1.29 24.26 40.51
C ALA A 480 -2.01 25.36 41.29
N LYS A 481 -2.94 24.98 42.15
CA LYS A 481 -3.47 25.68 43.32
C LYS A 481 -4.32 24.64 44.07
N GLY A 482 -4.21 24.44 45.32
CA GLY A 482 -3.52 25.05 46.44
C GLY A 482 -3.89 24.26 47.67
N GLU A 483 -2.97 24.19 48.55
CA GLU A 483 -3.13 23.66 49.91
C GLU A 483 -4.39 24.20 50.59
N ASP A 484 -5.10 23.37 51.34
CA ASP A 484 -5.33 23.73 52.76
C ASP A 484 -5.56 22.52 53.64
N LYS A 485 -5.05 22.66 54.83
CA LYS A 485 -5.03 21.74 55.95
C LYS A 485 -6.43 21.57 56.58
N ALA A 486 -6.71 20.42 57.12
CA ALA A 486 -7.25 20.30 58.46
C ALA A 486 -7.08 18.87 58.99
N GLU A 487 -6.39 18.80 60.08
CA GLU A 487 -6.31 17.83 61.15
C GLU A 487 -7.69 17.39 61.68
N GLY A 488 -7.74 16.21 62.27
CA GLY A 488 -8.69 15.89 63.34
C GLY A 488 -9.15 14.43 63.33
N GLU A 489 -8.48 13.65 64.18
CA GLU A 489 -8.96 12.65 65.15
C GLU A 489 -10.32 11.97 64.90
N ALA A 490 -10.34 10.70 64.77
CA ALA A 490 -10.81 9.65 65.69
C ALA A 490 -10.80 8.28 64.99
#